data_78556c77cc72106513e146cb6c924414
#
_entry.id   78556c77cc72106513e146cb6c924414
#
_cell.length_a   1.000
_cell.length_b   1.000
_cell.length_c   1.000
_cell.angle_alpha   90.00
_cell.angle_beta   90.00
_cell.angle_gamma   90.00
#
_symmetry.space_group_name_H-M   'P 1'
#
loop_
_entity.id
_entity.type
_entity.pdbx_description
1 polymer ?
#
loop_
_entity_poly.entity_id
_entity_poly.type
_entity_poly.pdbx_seq_one_letter_code
_entity_poly.pdbx_strand_id
1 'polypeptide(L)'
;MADDKARAEQAAREASAAAARNASLNEYGARIAKLIRDRANIPDSVTGRPEVQVRVRLLVNGVILDAQVVRPSGDKVYDDAVERAINGIRTWPEPENAALFGGRRELNLNIRHER
;
A
#
# COMPACT_ATOMS: atom_id res chain seq x y z
N MET A 1 19.80 -37.54 -7.27
CA MET A 1 20.44 -36.68 -6.27
C MET A 1 20.76 -35.30 -6.80
N ALA A 2 21.35 -35.17 -7.99
CA ALA A 2 21.58 -33.86 -8.60
C ALA A 2 20.29 -33.06 -8.83
N ASP A 3 19.19 -33.72 -9.18
CA ASP A 3 17.90 -33.07 -9.44
C ASP A 3 17.28 -32.47 -8.17
N ASP A 4 17.43 -33.12 -7.03
CA ASP A 4 16.89 -32.61 -5.76
C ASP A 4 17.63 -31.35 -5.32
N LYS A 5 18.95 -31.32 -5.52
CA LYS A 5 19.73 -30.12 -5.20
C LYS A 5 19.37 -28.95 -6.12
N ALA A 6 19.22 -29.20 -7.41
CA ALA A 6 18.82 -28.18 -8.38
C ALA A 6 17.42 -27.60 -8.06
N ARG A 7 16.49 -28.44 -7.66
CA ARG A 7 15.14 -28.01 -7.26
C ARG A 7 15.18 -27.14 -6.00
N ALA A 8 15.97 -27.53 -5.02
CA ALA A 8 16.13 -26.77 -3.78
C ALA A 8 16.75 -25.39 -4.06
N GLU A 9 17.77 -25.32 -4.91
CA GLU A 9 18.38 -24.05 -5.30
C GLU A 9 17.43 -23.15 -6.07
N GLN A 10 16.65 -23.72 -6.99
CA GLN A 10 15.64 -22.96 -7.73
C GLN A 10 14.54 -22.45 -6.82
N ALA A 11 14.03 -23.27 -5.92
CA ALA A 11 13.01 -22.87 -4.95
C ALA A 11 13.52 -21.74 -4.06
N ALA A 12 14.78 -21.80 -3.63
CA ALA A 12 15.41 -20.74 -2.81
C ALA A 12 15.53 -19.43 -3.60
N ARG A 13 15.89 -19.49 -4.87
CA ARG A 13 15.95 -18.29 -5.73
C ARG A 13 14.59 -17.68 -5.98
N GLU A 14 13.59 -18.50 -6.23
CA GLU A 14 12.20 -18.04 -6.41
C GLU A 14 11.66 -17.40 -5.13
N ALA A 15 11.92 -18.00 -3.97
CA ALA A 15 11.52 -17.44 -2.68
C ALA A 15 12.20 -16.09 -2.42
N SER A 16 13.49 -15.97 -2.74
CA SER A 16 14.24 -14.71 -2.59
C SER A 16 13.70 -13.62 -3.52
N ALA A 17 13.40 -13.97 -4.77
CA ALA A 17 12.83 -13.02 -5.73
C ALA A 17 11.44 -12.57 -5.30
N ALA A 18 10.60 -13.48 -4.79
CA ALA A 18 9.29 -13.15 -4.27
C ALA A 18 9.37 -12.24 -3.05
N ALA A 19 10.29 -12.53 -2.12
CA ALA A 19 10.53 -11.70 -0.94
C ALA A 19 10.99 -10.29 -1.33
N ALA A 20 11.87 -10.16 -2.32
CA ALA A 20 12.33 -8.88 -2.81
C ALA A 20 11.20 -8.06 -3.44
N ARG A 21 10.35 -8.71 -4.24
CA ARG A 21 9.17 -8.06 -4.81
C ARG A 21 8.19 -7.60 -3.73
N ASN A 22 7.94 -8.44 -2.74
CA ASN A 22 7.05 -8.09 -1.63
C ASN A 22 7.59 -6.92 -0.81
N ALA A 23 8.90 -6.89 -0.56
CA ALA A 23 9.55 -5.77 0.13
C ALA A 23 9.38 -4.46 -0.67
N SER A 24 9.58 -4.50 -1.99
CA SER A 24 9.42 -3.33 -2.85
C SER A 24 7.96 -2.85 -2.89
N LEU A 25 7.00 -3.78 -2.95
CA LEU A 25 5.58 -3.44 -2.87
C LEU A 25 5.22 -2.82 -1.53
N ASN A 26 5.77 -3.34 -0.44
CA ASN A 26 5.56 -2.80 0.90
C ASN A 26 6.13 -1.38 1.02
N GLU A 27 7.31 -1.12 0.47
CA GLU A 27 7.89 0.22 0.43
C GLU A 27 7.03 1.20 -0.35
N TYR A 28 6.56 0.78 -1.51
CA TYR A 28 5.68 1.61 -2.33
C TYR A 28 4.37 1.92 -1.60
N GLY A 29 3.77 0.90 -0.99
CA GLY A 29 2.57 1.06 -0.18
C GLY A 29 2.79 1.99 1.00
N ALA A 30 3.94 1.91 1.66
CA ALA A 30 4.31 2.78 2.76
C ALA A 30 4.44 4.24 2.32
N ARG A 31 4.97 4.50 1.12
CA ARG A 31 5.03 5.85 0.54
C ARG A 31 3.64 6.43 0.32
N ILE A 32 2.74 5.62 -0.23
CA ILE A 32 1.36 6.05 -0.46
C ILE A 32 0.67 6.34 0.86
N ALA A 33 0.80 5.45 1.83
CA ALA A 33 0.23 5.63 3.16
C ALA A 33 0.76 6.90 3.83
N LYS A 34 2.06 7.15 3.73
CA LYS A 34 2.69 8.36 4.26
C LYS A 34 2.14 9.61 3.57
N LEU A 35 2.01 9.59 2.26
CA LEU A 35 1.46 10.70 1.50
C LEU A 35 0.04 11.04 1.96
N ILE A 36 -0.79 10.03 2.15
CA ILE A 36 -2.15 10.22 2.63
C ILE A 36 -2.14 10.80 4.05
N ARG A 37 -1.31 10.24 4.94
CA ARG A 37 -1.19 10.75 6.31
C ARG A 37 -0.71 12.20 6.36
N ASP A 38 0.28 12.54 5.54
CA ASP A 38 0.84 13.89 5.49
C ASP A 38 -0.19 14.91 4.95
N ARG A 39 -1.07 14.46 4.08
CA ARG A 39 -2.14 15.30 3.53
C ARG A 39 -3.38 15.34 4.41
N ALA A 40 -3.55 14.36 5.28
CA ALA A 40 -4.69 14.30 6.17
C ALA A 40 -4.55 15.35 7.27
N ASN A 41 -5.52 16.25 7.34
CA ASN A 41 -5.60 17.24 8.41
C ASN A 41 -6.42 16.65 9.54
N ILE A 42 -5.75 15.95 10.45
CA ILE A 42 -6.40 15.23 11.53
C ILE A 42 -6.56 16.13 12.74
N PRO A 43 -7.80 16.38 13.21
CA PRO A 43 -8.03 17.21 14.40
C PRO A 43 -7.42 16.59 15.66
N ASP A 44 -7.07 17.46 16.61
CA ASP A 44 -6.53 17.04 17.91
C ASP A 44 -7.53 16.22 18.72
N SER A 45 -8.82 16.30 18.39
CA SER A 45 -9.85 15.50 19.04
C SER A 45 -9.73 14.00 18.77
N VAL A 46 -9.00 13.63 17.72
CA VAL A 46 -8.74 12.20 17.43
C VAL A 46 -7.71 11.69 18.43
N THR A 47 -8.11 10.69 19.21
CA THR A 47 -7.27 10.06 20.22
C THR A 47 -7.07 8.58 19.88
N GLY A 48 -6.02 7.99 20.45
CA GLY A 48 -5.68 6.61 20.18
C GLY A 48 -5.00 6.42 18.84
N ARG A 49 -5.10 5.23 18.31
CA ARG A 49 -4.46 4.86 17.04
C ARG A 49 -5.49 4.23 16.08
N PRO A 50 -6.45 5.01 15.60
CA PRO A 50 -7.40 4.48 14.64
C PRO A 50 -6.67 4.05 13.36
N GLU A 51 -7.13 2.98 12.75
CA GLU A 51 -6.54 2.40 11.55
C GLU A 51 -7.63 2.16 10.52
N VAL A 52 -7.41 2.63 9.30
CA VAL A 52 -8.30 2.40 8.18
C VAL A 52 -7.61 1.51 7.15
N GLN A 53 -8.39 0.72 6.44
CA GLN A 53 -7.91 -0.03 5.30
C GLN A 53 -8.34 0.69 4.02
N VAL A 54 -7.37 0.97 3.16
CA VAL A 54 -7.56 1.67 1.89
C VAL A 54 -7.25 0.71 0.75
N ARG A 55 -8.14 0.65 -0.23
CA ARG A 55 -7.90 -0.07 -1.48
C ARG A 55 -7.48 0.93 -2.54
N VAL A 56 -6.31 0.69 -3.11
CA VAL A 56 -5.77 1.49 -4.22
C VAL A 56 -5.96 0.69 -5.50
N ARG A 57 -6.64 1.28 -6.50
CA ARG A 57 -6.80 0.64 -7.79
C ARG A 57 -5.74 1.15 -8.76
N LEU A 58 -5.18 0.21 -9.52
CA LEU A 58 -4.04 0.45 -10.39
C LEU A 58 -4.37 0.11 -11.84
N LEU A 59 -3.76 0.84 -12.76
CA LEU A 59 -3.70 0.44 -14.16
C LEU A 59 -2.60 -0.63 -14.36
N VAL A 60 -2.60 -1.27 -15.50
CA VAL A 60 -1.63 -2.31 -15.87
C VAL A 60 -0.18 -1.80 -15.75
N ASN A 61 0.04 -0.53 -16.05
CA ASN A 61 1.37 0.10 -15.95
C ASN A 61 1.72 0.57 -14.54
N GLY A 62 0.90 0.28 -13.53
CA GLY A 62 1.15 0.66 -12.15
C GLY A 62 0.70 2.07 -11.78
N VAL A 63 0.10 2.81 -12.70
CA VAL A 63 -0.45 4.13 -12.40
C VAL A 63 -1.70 3.99 -11.55
N ILE A 64 -1.80 4.79 -10.49
CA ILE A 64 -2.95 4.77 -9.59
C ILE A 64 -4.15 5.45 -10.24
N LEU A 65 -5.26 4.72 -10.32
CA LEU A 65 -6.54 5.24 -10.78
C LEU A 65 -7.27 5.98 -9.67
N ASP A 66 -7.45 5.33 -8.55
CA ASP A 66 -8.14 5.88 -7.39
C ASP A 66 -7.76 5.12 -6.12
N ALA A 67 -8.23 5.65 -4.99
CA ALA A 67 -8.10 5.01 -3.70
C ALA A 67 -9.40 5.21 -2.92
N GLN A 68 -9.80 4.18 -2.16
CA GLN A 68 -11.04 4.20 -1.38
C GLN A 68 -10.81 3.58 -0.01
N VAL A 69 -11.44 4.15 1.01
CA VAL A 69 -11.50 3.53 2.33
C VAL A 69 -12.51 2.38 2.25
N VAL A 70 -12.04 1.16 2.43
CA VAL A 70 -12.87 -0.05 2.37
C VAL A 70 -13.18 -0.62 3.75
N ARG A 71 -12.41 -0.22 4.76
CA ARG A 71 -12.63 -0.61 6.13
C ARG A 71 -12.38 0.59 7.04
N PRO A 72 -13.44 1.19 7.58
CA PRO A 72 -13.28 2.35 8.46
C PRO A 72 -12.68 1.95 9.81
N SER A 73 -12.06 2.94 10.48
CA SER A 73 -11.44 2.73 11.79
C SER A 73 -12.43 2.65 12.94
N GLY A 74 -13.64 3.16 12.73
CA GLY A 74 -14.61 3.37 13.79
C GLY A 74 -14.61 4.80 14.34
N ASP A 75 -13.60 5.60 14.02
CA ASP A 75 -13.54 7.02 14.34
C ASP A 75 -13.89 7.82 13.08
N LYS A 76 -15.10 8.35 13.06
CA LYS A 76 -15.63 9.05 11.89
C LYS A 76 -14.79 10.27 11.53
N VAL A 77 -14.28 11.00 12.51
CA VAL A 77 -13.46 12.19 12.28
C VAL A 77 -12.18 11.82 11.56
N TYR A 78 -11.54 10.75 11.99
CA TYR A 78 -10.33 10.24 11.34
C TYR A 78 -10.64 9.71 9.93
N ASP A 79 -11.70 8.92 9.80
CA ASP A 79 -12.10 8.35 8.50
C ASP A 79 -12.40 9.46 7.48
N ASP A 80 -13.13 10.49 7.87
CA ASP A 80 -13.45 11.63 7.00
C ASP A 80 -12.19 12.42 6.62
N ALA A 81 -11.25 12.58 7.54
CA ALA A 81 -9.99 13.26 7.27
C ALA A 81 -9.15 12.49 6.24
N VAL A 82 -9.09 11.16 6.37
CA VAL A 82 -8.38 10.30 5.43
C VAL A 82 -9.03 10.36 4.04
N GLU A 83 -10.35 10.28 3.98
CA GLU A 83 -11.07 10.37 2.70
C GLU A 83 -10.84 11.70 2.00
N ARG A 84 -10.86 12.80 2.75
CA ARG A 84 -10.57 14.14 2.20
C ARG A 84 -9.14 14.22 1.69
N ALA A 85 -8.20 13.64 2.41
CA ALA A 85 -6.80 13.60 1.98
C ALA A 85 -6.66 12.84 0.65
N ILE A 86 -7.29 11.69 0.53
CA ILE A 86 -7.28 10.87 -0.69
C ILE A 86 -7.87 11.65 -1.86
N ASN A 87 -9.03 12.27 -1.65
CA ASN A 87 -9.71 13.01 -2.71
C ASN A 87 -8.95 14.27 -3.13
N GLY A 88 -8.11 14.80 -2.25
CA GLY A 88 -7.27 15.97 -2.52
C GLY A 88 -5.97 15.66 -3.25
N ILE A 89 -5.57 14.40 -3.32
CA ILE A 89 -4.35 14.01 -3.99
C ILE A 89 -4.62 13.92 -5.50
N ARG A 90 -3.98 14.80 -6.25
CA ARG A 90 -4.15 14.85 -7.71
C ARG A 90 -3.06 14.10 -8.45
N THR A 91 -1.87 14.03 -7.87
CA THR A 91 -0.72 13.34 -8.46
C THR A 91 -0.22 12.30 -7.48
N TRP A 92 -0.32 11.04 -7.86
CA TRP A 92 0.16 9.92 -7.08
C TRP A 92 1.58 9.57 -7.50
N PRO A 93 2.44 9.14 -6.55
CA PRO A 93 3.78 8.70 -6.91
C PRO A 93 3.73 7.49 -7.82
N GLU A 94 4.59 7.47 -8.84
CA GLU A 94 4.71 6.34 -9.73
C GLU A 94 5.66 5.30 -9.13
N PRO A 95 5.39 3.99 -9.36
CA PRO A 95 6.32 2.96 -8.95
C PRO A 95 7.58 3.00 -9.81
N GLU A 96 8.71 2.62 -9.24
CA GLU A 96 9.98 2.55 -9.99
C GLU A 96 9.91 1.51 -11.12
N ASN A 97 9.16 0.45 -10.91
CA ASN A 97 9.01 -0.62 -11.89
C ASN A 97 7.59 -1.19 -11.82
N ALA A 98 6.83 -1.03 -12.89
CA ALA A 98 5.47 -1.55 -12.99
C ALA A 98 5.41 -3.07 -12.87
N ALA A 99 6.49 -3.78 -13.20
CA ALA A 99 6.56 -5.22 -13.05
C ALA A 99 6.46 -5.70 -11.59
N LEU A 100 6.70 -4.81 -10.62
CA LEU A 100 6.54 -5.13 -9.20
C LEU A 100 5.12 -5.60 -8.86
N PHE A 101 4.14 -5.10 -9.58
CA PHE A 101 2.75 -5.43 -9.31
C PHE A 101 2.35 -6.81 -9.86
N GLY A 102 3.15 -7.40 -10.75
CA GLY A 102 2.88 -8.74 -11.28
C GLY A 102 1.49 -8.88 -11.90
N GLY A 103 0.98 -7.84 -12.53
CA GLY A 103 -0.37 -7.81 -13.09
C GLY A 103 -1.47 -7.51 -12.07
N ARG A 104 -1.13 -7.20 -10.83
CA ARG A 104 -2.10 -6.79 -9.81
C ARG A 104 -2.71 -5.45 -10.18
N ARG A 105 -4.01 -5.35 -9.97
CA ARG A 105 -4.77 -4.11 -10.22
C ARG A 105 -5.26 -3.44 -8.96
N GLU A 106 -4.96 -4.04 -7.80
CA GLU A 106 -5.35 -3.53 -6.50
C GLU A 106 -4.21 -3.68 -5.51
N LEU A 107 -4.10 -2.69 -4.64
CA LEU A 107 -3.17 -2.70 -3.52
C LEU A 107 -3.95 -2.30 -2.27
N ASN A 108 -3.84 -3.11 -1.22
CA ASN A 108 -4.50 -2.82 0.05
C ASN A 108 -3.48 -2.25 1.03
N LEU A 109 -3.82 -1.12 1.63
CA LEU A 109 -2.97 -0.40 2.58
C LEU A 109 -3.68 -0.23 3.90
N ASN A 110 -2.94 -0.31 4.97
CA ASN A 110 -3.41 0.05 6.30
C ASN A 110 -2.81 1.40 6.68
N ILE A 111 -3.66 2.36 7.00
CA ILE A 111 -3.25 3.69 7.41
C ILE A 111 -3.61 3.88 8.86
N ARG A 112 -2.60 4.03 9.70
CA ARG A 112 -2.77 4.19 11.15
C ARG A 112 -2.40 5.61 11.56
N HIS A 113 -3.23 6.19 12.41
CA HIS A 113 -2.90 7.44 13.05
C HIS A 113 -1.83 7.19 14.13
N GLU A 114 -0.70 7.83 13.99
CA GLU A 114 0.40 7.75 14.95
C GLU A 114 0.57 9.09 15.65
N ARG A 115 0.48 9.02 16.96
CA ARG A 115 0.77 10.15 17.84
C ARG A 115 1.68 9.72 18.95
#